data_41f219a4d9cab09cc6d83c41179206ba
#
_entry.id   41f219a4d9cab09cc6d83c41179206ba
#
_cell.length_a   1.000
_cell.length_b   1.000
_cell.length_c   1.000
_cell.angle_alpha   90.00
_cell.angle_beta   90.00
_cell.angle_gamma   90.00
#
_symmetry.space_group_name_H-M   'P 1'
#
loop_
_entity.id
_entity.type
_entity.pdbx_description
1 polymer ?
#
loop_
_entity_poly.entity_id
_entity_poly.type
_entity_poly.pdbx_seq_one_letter_code
_entity_poly.pdbx_strand_id
1 'polypeptide(L)'
;AKHVDALLDGLRFDAKERPRLVHRLDKDTSGVLLLARSAKSAAMLGEAFRSKEARKVYWAIVAGVPRPAMGRIDLSLEKRPGRGGEKMAADEEGKRAITDYKIVANAARRASWLVLEPVTGRTHQLRVHCQAIGTPILGDGKYGGKDAFIEGDSPISRNLHLHARGIQIPNPGGGMLEVIAPLPEHMVKTWRYFEFDERDEAEPFLEWRE
;
A
#
# COMPACT_ATOMS: atom_id res chain seq x y z
N ALA A 1 13.48 -6.60 17.09
CA ALA A 1 12.51 -5.75 16.38
C ALA A 1 11.12 -6.04 16.92
N LYS A 2 10.34 -5.00 17.29
CA LYS A 2 8.95 -5.17 17.71
C LYS A 2 8.11 -5.41 16.43
N HIS A 3 7.57 -6.60 16.28
CA HIS A 3 6.61 -6.93 15.23
C HIS A 3 5.19 -6.83 15.79
N VAL A 4 4.20 -6.47 14.97
CA VAL A 4 2.79 -6.45 15.37
C VAL A 4 2.38 -7.78 16.00
N ASP A 5 2.87 -8.90 15.47
CA ASP A 5 2.61 -10.23 16.02
C ASP A 5 2.98 -10.35 17.51
N ALA A 6 4.06 -9.74 17.97
CA ALA A 6 4.46 -9.71 19.37
C ALA A 6 3.51 -8.88 20.28
N LEU A 7 2.65 -8.05 19.70
CA LEU A 7 1.71 -7.19 20.42
C LEU A 7 0.28 -7.76 20.45
N LEU A 8 0.02 -8.86 19.74
CA LEU A 8 -1.33 -9.40 19.58
C LEU A 8 -1.96 -9.87 20.89
N ASP A 9 -1.14 -10.31 21.85
CA ASP A 9 -1.67 -10.68 23.19
C ASP A 9 -2.32 -9.50 23.90
N GLY A 10 -1.80 -8.28 23.72
CA GLY A 10 -2.41 -7.04 24.25
C GLY A 10 -3.75 -6.69 23.60
N LEU A 11 -4.07 -7.29 22.46
CA LEU A 11 -5.34 -7.11 21.74
C LEU A 11 -6.34 -8.27 21.98
N ARG A 12 -6.04 -9.15 22.92
CA ARG A 12 -6.93 -10.25 23.30
C ARG A 12 -8.22 -9.76 23.97
N PHE A 13 -8.12 -8.69 24.77
CA PHE A 13 -9.17 -8.21 25.66
C PHE A 13 -9.73 -9.37 26.48
N ASP A 14 -11.04 -9.59 26.48
CA ASP A 14 -11.73 -10.69 27.20
C ASP A 14 -11.82 -12.00 26.39
N ALA A 15 -11.23 -12.04 25.18
CA ALA A 15 -11.29 -13.24 24.33
C ALA A 15 -10.38 -14.35 24.84
N LYS A 16 -10.83 -15.61 24.73
CA LYS A 16 -10.04 -16.79 25.05
C LYS A 16 -8.87 -16.99 24.09
N GLU A 17 -9.05 -16.65 22.81
CA GLU A 17 -8.06 -16.80 21.78
C GLU A 17 -7.28 -15.51 21.53
N ARG A 18 -5.99 -15.66 21.20
CA ARG A 18 -5.14 -14.58 20.71
C ARG A 18 -5.58 -14.17 19.30
N PRO A 19 -5.67 -12.88 18.97
CA PRO A 19 -5.91 -12.44 17.60
C PRO A 19 -4.85 -12.95 16.62
N ARG A 20 -5.23 -13.14 15.37
CA ARG A 20 -4.40 -13.73 14.31
C ARG A 20 -4.24 -12.76 13.15
N LEU A 21 -3.03 -12.69 12.60
CA LEU A 21 -2.78 -11.99 11.34
C LEU A 21 -3.42 -12.77 10.18
N VAL A 22 -4.18 -12.08 9.34
CA VAL A 22 -4.80 -12.64 8.12
C VAL A 22 -4.17 -12.07 6.84
N HIS A 23 -3.48 -10.96 6.97
CA HIS A 23 -2.64 -10.36 5.94
C HIS A 23 -1.48 -9.58 6.58
N ARG A 24 -0.67 -8.94 5.76
CA ARG A 24 0.48 -8.17 6.23
C ARG A 24 0.59 -6.83 5.50
N LEU A 25 1.21 -5.87 6.17
CA LEU A 25 1.78 -4.69 5.57
C LEU A 25 3.31 -4.86 5.47
N ASP A 26 3.91 -4.27 4.46
CA ASP A 26 5.36 -4.20 4.36
C ASP A 26 5.91 -3.26 5.43
N LYS A 27 7.18 -3.47 5.82
CA LYS A 27 7.88 -2.57 6.72
C LYS A 27 7.81 -1.13 6.18
N ASP A 28 7.55 -0.19 7.05
CA ASP A 28 7.41 1.24 6.77
C ASP A 28 6.14 1.64 5.99
N THR A 29 5.26 0.69 5.60
CA THR A 29 3.92 0.96 5.09
C THR A 29 2.96 1.15 6.26
N SER A 30 2.25 2.26 6.29
CA SER A 30 1.20 2.56 7.27
C SER A 30 -0.19 2.14 6.78
N GLY A 31 -1.20 2.24 7.65
CA GLY A 31 -2.61 2.08 7.28
C GLY A 31 -3.31 0.88 7.87
N VAL A 32 -4.36 0.42 7.19
CA VAL A 32 -5.25 -0.64 7.66
C VAL A 32 -4.53 -1.99 7.77
N LEU A 33 -4.60 -2.60 8.95
CA LEU A 33 -4.20 -3.97 9.18
C LEU A 33 -5.34 -4.71 9.88
N LEU A 34 -5.90 -5.73 9.23
CA LEU A 34 -6.96 -6.56 9.80
C LEU A 34 -6.39 -7.71 10.62
N LEU A 35 -7.05 -7.95 11.76
CA LEU A 35 -6.79 -9.07 12.64
C LEU A 35 -8.07 -9.89 12.81
N ALA A 36 -7.96 -11.21 12.81
CA ALA A 36 -9.06 -12.10 13.14
C ALA A 36 -9.05 -12.41 14.63
N ARG A 37 -10.20 -12.32 15.29
CA ARG A 37 -10.35 -12.61 16.73
C ARG A 37 -10.64 -14.08 17.05
N SER A 38 -10.86 -14.92 16.04
CA SER A 38 -11.09 -16.36 16.20
C SER A 38 -10.49 -17.16 15.06
N ALA A 39 -10.30 -18.46 15.25
CA ALA A 39 -9.87 -19.36 14.17
C ALA A 39 -10.85 -19.36 12.98
N LYS A 40 -12.15 -19.32 13.25
CA LYS A 40 -13.21 -19.26 12.22
C LYS A 40 -13.09 -18.00 11.38
N SER A 41 -13.00 -16.82 12.01
CA SER A 41 -12.86 -15.56 11.28
C SER A 41 -11.52 -15.48 10.53
N ALA A 42 -10.45 -16.06 11.09
CA ALA A 42 -9.16 -16.14 10.39
C ALA A 42 -9.24 -16.96 9.10
N ALA A 43 -9.93 -18.10 9.12
CA ALA A 43 -10.14 -18.93 7.94
C ALA A 43 -10.96 -18.19 6.86
N MET A 44 -12.07 -17.55 7.24
CA MET A 44 -12.94 -16.82 6.32
C MET A 44 -12.23 -15.62 5.69
N LEU A 45 -11.59 -14.76 6.49
CA LEU A 45 -10.82 -13.62 5.99
C LEU A 45 -9.63 -14.07 5.13
N GLY A 46 -8.92 -15.12 5.54
CA GLY A 46 -7.83 -15.70 4.75
C GLY A 46 -8.30 -16.20 3.38
N GLU A 47 -9.51 -16.79 3.32
CA GLU A 47 -10.11 -17.18 2.04
C GLU A 47 -10.44 -15.97 1.18
N ALA A 48 -11.09 -14.95 1.73
CA ALA A 48 -11.44 -13.73 1.01
C ALA A 48 -10.19 -13.01 0.42
N PHE A 49 -9.04 -13.08 1.10
CA PHE A 49 -7.77 -12.61 0.53
C PHE A 49 -7.25 -13.49 -0.62
N ARG A 50 -7.41 -14.81 -0.54
CA ARG A 50 -6.97 -15.74 -1.59
C ARG A 50 -7.86 -15.69 -2.83
N SER A 51 -9.19 -15.65 -2.63
CA SER A 51 -10.20 -15.55 -3.70
C SER A 51 -10.24 -14.17 -4.36
N LYS A 52 -9.49 -13.18 -3.83
CA LYS A 52 -9.44 -11.79 -4.28
C LYS A 52 -10.76 -11.02 -4.09
N GLU A 53 -11.60 -11.47 -3.18
CA GLU A 53 -12.81 -10.73 -2.77
C GLU A 53 -12.45 -9.50 -1.93
N ALA A 54 -11.27 -9.48 -1.31
CA ALA A 54 -10.75 -8.32 -0.60
C ALA A 54 -10.24 -7.26 -1.57
N ARG A 55 -10.90 -6.11 -1.63
CA ARG A 55 -10.43 -4.93 -2.33
C ARG A 55 -9.57 -4.08 -1.39
N LYS A 56 -8.40 -3.67 -1.85
CA LYS A 56 -7.43 -2.88 -1.08
C LYS A 56 -7.07 -1.63 -1.86
N VAL A 57 -7.15 -0.50 -1.21
CA VAL A 57 -6.79 0.79 -1.79
C VAL A 57 -5.61 1.37 -1.03
N TYR A 58 -4.57 1.78 -1.75
CA TYR A 58 -3.40 2.44 -1.20
C TYR A 58 -3.29 3.84 -1.76
N TRP A 59 -2.87 4.76 -0.92
CA TRP A 59 -2.44 6.09 -1.35
C TRP A 59 -0.92 6.17 -1.29
N ALA A 60 -0.33 6.77 -2.32
CA ALA A 60 1.10 7.01 -2.37
C ALA A 60 1.39 8.40 -2.94
N ILE A 61 2.50 9.00 -2.52
CA ILE A 61 3.12 10.08 -3.28
C ILE A 61 4.34 9.50 -3.98
N VAL A 62 4.40 9.72 -5.29
CA VAL A 62 5.52 9.32 -6.13
C VAL A 62 6.30 10.54 -6.63
N ALA A 63 7.59 10.36 -6.88
CA ALA A 63 8.41 11.36 -7.55
C ALA A 63 8.06 11.40 -9.04
N GLY A 64 7.76 12.59 -9.55
CA GLY A 64 7.37 12.77 -10.95
C GLY A 64 5.88 12.53 -11.23
N VAL A 65 5.56 12.39 -12.50
CA VAL A 65 4.18 12.22 -13.01
C VAL A 65 4.12 11.00 -13.92
N PRO A 66 3.44 9.91 -13.52
CA PRO A 66 3.28 8.74 -14.37
C PRO A 66 2.54 9.06 -15.67
N ARG A 67 2.84 8.30 -16.71
CA ARG A 67 2.10 8.36 -17.97
C ARG A 67 1.79 6.95 -18.46
N PRO A 68 0.51 6.66 -18.76
CA PRO A 68 -0.68 7.53 -18.71
C PRO A 68 -1.07 7.93 -17.27
N ALA A 69 -2.07 8.85 -17.14
CA ALA A 69 -2.55 9.31 -15.82
C ALA A 69 -3.29 8.23 -15.02
N MET A 70 -3.79 7.21 -15.68
CA MET A 70 -4.36 5.99 -15.10
C MET A 70 -3.99 4.79 -15.97
N GLY A 71 -3.93 3.61 -15.36
CA GLY A 71 -3.61 2.41 -16.10
C GLY A 71 -3.37 1.19 -15.22
N ARG A 72 -2.93 0.14 -15.87
CA ARG A 72 -2.57 -1.14 -15.25
C ARG A 72 -1.09 -1.41 -15.44
N ILE A 73 -0.42 -1.75 -14.33
CA ILE A 73 0.94 -2.26 -14.33
C ILE A 73 0.84 -3.77 -14.17
N ASP A 74 1.27 -4.51 -15.18
CA ASP A 74 1.26 -5.98 -15.22
C ASP A 74 2.68 -6.46 -15.45
N LEU A 75 3.37 -6.80 -14.37
CA LEU A 75 4.77 -7.24 -14.39
C LEU A 75 4.92 -8.48 -13.51
N SER A 76 5.75 -9.43 -13.95
CA SER A 76 6.14 -10.53 -13.09
C SER A 76 7.28 -10.09 -12.15
N LEU A 77 7.22 -10.56 -10.89
CA LEU A 77 8.17 -10.17 -9.86
C LEU A 77 8.85 -11.39 -9.25
N GLU A 78 10.18 -11.32 -9.12
CA GLU A 78 10.97 -12.34 -8.47
C GLU A 78 11.87 -11.75 -7.36
N LYS A 79 12.24 -12.62 -6.42
CA LYS A 79 13.23 -12.30 -5.41
C LYS A 79 14.64 -12.47 -5.99
N ARG A 80 15.45 -11.44 -5.87
CA ARG A 80 16.87 -11.47 -6.25
C ARG A 80 17.76 -11.03 -5.10
N PRO A 81 19.01 -11.52 -5.03
CA PRO A 81 20.00 -10.97 -4.11
C PRO A 81 20.19 -9.46 -4.36
N GLY A 82 20.36 -8.69 -3.30
CA GLY A 82 20.59 -7.25 -3.39
C GLY A 82 21.46 -6.74 -2.25
N ARG A 83 22.02 -5.52 -2.39
CA ARG A 83 22.75 -4.87 -1.30
C ARG A 83 21.81 -4.70 -0.08
N GLY A 84 22.17 -5.32 1.04
CA GLY A 84 21.36 -5.27 2.27
C GLY A 84 20.27 -6.32 2.38
N GLY A 85 20.31 -7.40 1.59
CA GLY A 85 19.38 -8.53 1.65
C GLY A 85 18.58 -8.73 0.36
N GLU A 86 17.54 -9.56 0.40
CA GLU A 86 16.69 -9.87 -0.75
C GLU A 86 15.91 -8.62 -1.23
N LYS A 87 15.86 -8.46 -2.55
CA LYS A 87 15.09 -7.40 -3.23
C LYS A 87 14.15 -8.05 -4.25
N MET A 88 12.93 -7.51 -4.38
CA MET A 88 12.05 -7.87 -5.50
C MET A 88 12.49 -7.12 -6.75
N ALA A 89 12.42 -7.77 -7.90
CA ALA A 89 12.72 -7.16 -9.20
C ALA A 89 11.69 -7.64 -10.23
N ALA A 90 11.46 -6.83 -11.26
CA ALA A 90 10.71 -7.26 -12.43
C ALA A 90 11.52 -8.35 -13.15
N ASP A 91 10.87 -9.49 -13.45
CA ASP A 91 11.46 -10.64 -14.07
C ASP A 91 10.40 -11.47 -14.76
N GLU A 92 10.59 -11.83 -16.02
CA GLU A 92 9.62 -12.59 -16.82
C GLU A 92 9.32 -13.98 -16.24
N GLU A 93 10.32 -14.61 -15.60
CA GLU A 93 10.17 -15.90 -14.92
C GLU A 93 9.54 -15.78 -13.51
N GLY A 94 9.33 -14.55 -13.04
CA GLY A 94 8.77 -14.25 -11.73
C GLY A 94 7.27 -14.53 -11.63
N LYS A 95 6.72 -14.30 -10.45
CA LYS A 95 5.27 -14.42 -10.21
C LYS A 95 4.56 -13.16 -10.70
N ARG A 96 3.57 -13.33 -11.58
CA ARG A 96 2.75 -12.24 -12.10
C ARG A 96 2.22 -11.36 -10.98
N ALA A 97 2.35 -10.05 -11.16
CA ALA A 97 1.87 -9.02 -10.25
C ALA A 97 1.11 -7.96 -11.05
N ILE A 98 -0.07 -7.58 -10.57
CA ILE A 98 -0.96 -6.64 -11.25
C ILE A 98 -1.37 -5.56 -10.27
N THR A 99 -1.20 -4.30 -10.67
CA THR A 99 -1.66 -3.12 -9.93
C THR A 99 -2.36 -2.16 -10.89
N ASP A 100 -3.56 -1.75 -10.54
CA ASP A 100 -4.23 -0.63 -11.19
C ASP A 100 -3.88 0.65 -10.46
N TYR A 101 -3.79 1.76 -11.20
CA TYR A 101 -3.48 3.05 -10.61
C TYR A 101 -4.18 4.21 -11.33
N LYS A 102 -4.40 5.30 -10.59
CA LYS A 102 -4.77 6.60 -11.15
C LYS A 102 -4.04 7.72 -10.40
N ILE A 103 -3.79 8.82 -11.10
CA ILE A 103 -3.38 10.09 -10.50
C ILE A 103 -4.64 10.80 -9.97
N VAL A 104 -4.62 11.22 -8.71
CA VAL A 104 -5.65 12.10 -8.13
C VAL A 104 -5.25 13.56 -8.34
N ALA A 105 -4.01 13.90 -7.97
CA ALA A 105 -3.46 15.23 -8.10
C ALA A 105 -1.96 15.17 -8.38
N ASN A 106 -1.41 16.24 -8.93
CA ASN A 106 0.03 16.36 -9.10
C ASN A 106 0.53 17.77 -8.78
N ALA A 107 1.74 17.87 -8.25
CA ALA A 107 2.44 19.11 -7.96
C ALA A 107 3.41 19.40 -9.11
N ALA A 108 2.89 19.98 -10.18
CA ALA A 108 3.58 20.19 -11.45
C ALA A 108 4.22 18.88 -11.96
N ARG A 109 5.55 18.86 -12.16
CA ARG A 109 6.30 17.65 -12.57
C ARG A 109 7.09 17.01 -11.42
N ARG A 110 6.94 17.53 -10.20
CA ARG A 110 7.77 17.12 -9.06
C ARG A 110 7.26 15.89 -8.36
N ALA A 111 5.96 15.78 -8.19
CA ALA A 111 5.32 14.69 -7.47
C ALA A 111 3.87 14.48 -7.90
N SER A 112 3.35 13.28 -7.68
CA SER A 112 1.94 12.94 -7.91
C SER A 112 1.40 12.13 -6.74
N TRP A 113 0.15 12.41 -6.39
CA TRP A 113 -0.64 11.57 -5.51
C TRP A 113 -1.35 10.50 -6.33
N LEU A 114 -1.06 9.23 -6.03
CA LEU A 114 -1.65 8.08 -6.68
C LEU A 114 -2.61 7.34 -5.75
N VAL A 115 -3.72 6.88 -6.32
CA VAL A 115 -4.47 5.73 -5.84
C VAL A 115 -3.91 4.49 -6.52
N LEU A 116 -3.62 3.45 -5.72
CA LEU A 116 -3.09 2.17 -6.17
C LEU A 116 -4.00 1.04 -5.68
N GLU A 117 -4.46 0.19 -6.59
CA GLU A 117 -5.23 -1.01 -6.26
C GLU A 117 -4.47 -2.27 -6.69
N PRO A 118 -3.85 -2.98 -5.74
CA PRO A 118 -3.18 -4.24 -6.05
C PRO A 118 -4.18 -5.35 -6.27
N VAL A 119 -4.31 -5.85 -7.51
CA VAL A 119 -5.11 -7.03 -7.89
C VAL A 119 -4.45 -8.31 -7.37
N THR A 120 -3.14 -8.31 -7.26
CA THR A 120 -2.32 -9.38 -6.66
C THR A 120 -1.63 -8.85 -5.39
N GLY A 121 -1.07 -9.72 -4.57
CA GLY A 121 -0.42 -9.35 -3.29
C GLY A 121 1.02 -9.84 -3.16
N ARG A 122 1.91 -9.47 -4.10
CA ARG A 122 3.32 -9.86 -4.02
C ARG A 122 4.09 -8.94 -3.07
N THR A 123 5.14 -9.46 -2.47
CA THR A 123 6.02 -8.68 -1.57
C THR A 123 6.52 -7.42 -2.29
N HIS A 124 6.42 -6.26 -1.64
CA HIS A 124 6.84 -4.95 -2.16
C HIS A 124 6.26 -4.58 -3.53
N GLN A 125 5.16 -5.21 -3.96
CA GLN A 125 4.60 -5.07 -5.31
C GLN A 125 4.43 -3.60 -5.72
N LEU A 126 3.73 -2.79 -4.94
CA LEU A 126 3.45 -1.40 -5.26
C LEU A 126 4.73 -0.56 -5.40
N ARG A 127 5.72 -0.84 -4.56
CA ARG A 127 7.01 -0.15 -4.56
C ARG A 127 7.80 -0.44 -5.84
N VAL A 128 7.87 -1.71 -6.24
CA VAL A 128 8.54 -2.13 -7.48
C VAL A 128 7.80 -1.62 -8.71
N HIS A 129 6.46 -1.69 -8.71
CA HIS A 129 5.64 -1.22 -9.81
C HIS A 129 5.79 0.30 -10.05
N CYS A 130 5.72 1.11 -8.99
CA CYS A 130 5.92 2.56 -9.13
C CYS A 130 7.33 2.89 -9.64
N GLN A 131 8.34 2.18 -9.17
CA GLN A 131 9.71 2.35 -9.68
C GLN A 131 9.84 1.91 -11.14
N ALA A 132 9.19 0.81 -11.55
CA ALA A 132 9.26 0.29 -12.91
C ALA A 132 8.63 1.23 -13.95
N ILE A 133 7.61 2.02 -13.57
CA ILE A 133 7.03 3.05 -14.43
C ILE A 133 7.78 4.41 -14.34
N GLY A 134 8.97 4.42 -13.72
CA GLY A 134 9.83 5.60 -13.64
C GLY A 134 9.43 6.64 -12.60
N THR A 135 8.47 6.33 -11.71
CA THR A 135 7.99 7.25 -10.69
C THR A 135 8.01 6.57 -9.33
N PRO A 136 9.20 6.43 -8.69
CA PRO A 136 9.33 5.76 -7.40
C PRO A 136 8.55 6.48 -6.30
N ILE A 137 8.08 5.72 -5.30
CA ILE A 137 7.37 6.27 -4.14
C ILE A 137 8.35 7.12 -3.32
N LEU A 138 7.92 8.31 -2.88
CA LEU A 138 8.73 9.17 -2.03
C LEU A 138 9.14 8.45 -0.74
N GLY A 139 10.41 8.59 -0.36
CA GLY A 139 11.00 7.92 0.79
C GLY A 139 11.41 6.46 0.54
N ASP A 140 11.19 5.92 -0.66
CA ASP A 140 11.59 4.55 -1.00
C ASP A 140 13.05 4.44 -1.44
N GLY A 141 13.98 4.65 -0.53
CA GLY A 141 15.40 4.50 -0.82
C GLY A 141 15.82 3.08 -1.29
N LYS A 142 15.01 2.06 -0.98
CA LYS A 142 15.33 0.67 -1.38
C LYS A 142 15.13 0.44 -2.89
N TYR A 143 14.08 0.98 -3.46
CA TYR A 143 13.73 0.77 -4.88
C TYR A 143 14.02 1.99 -5.74
N GLY A 144 13.69 3.19 -5.28
CA GLY A 144 13.91 4.42 -6.03
C GLY A 144 15.31 5.05 -5.85
N GLY A 145 16.08 4.58 -4.85
CA GLY A 145 17.40 5.18 -4.59
C GLY A 145 17.29 6.68 -4.30
N LYS A 146 18.14 7.47 -4.93
CA LYS A 146 18.13 8.94 -4.80
C LYS A 146 16.87 9.59 -5.43
N ASP A 147 16.33 8.99 -6.48
CA ASP A 147 15.18 9.53 -7.23
C ASP A 147 13.86 9.45 -6.42
N ALA A 148 13.85 8.70 -5.29
CA ALA A 148 12.75 8.67 -4.34
C ALA A 148 12.75 9.87 -3.37
N PHE A 149 13.59 10.86 -3.56
CA PHE A 149 13.69 12.03 -2.69
C PHE A 149 13.64 13.31 -3.51
N ILE A 150 12.87 14.28 -3.02
CA ILE A 150 12.83 15.61 -3.64
C ILE A 150 14.14 16.33 -3.30
N GLU A 151 14.82 16.83 -4.31
CA GLU A 151 16.06 17.58 -4.17
C GLU A 151 15.80 18.96 -3.51
N GLY A 152 16.82 19.46 -2.81
CA GLY A 152 16.82 20.78 -2.14
C GLY A 152 16.39 20.69 -0.67
N ASP A 153 16.27 21.86 -0.05
CA ASP A 153 15.82 22.02 1.33
C ASP A 153 14.29 21.86 1.40
N SER A 154 13.84 20.62 1.46
CA SER A 154 12.44 20.26 1.45
C SER A 154 12.00 19.74 2.82
N PRO A 155 10.86 20.19 3.38
CA PRO A 155 10.31 19.69 4.64
C PRO A 155 9.71 18.29 4.53
N ILE A 156 9.78 17.65 3.35
CA ILE A 156 9.21 16.33 3.09
C ILE A 156 10.00 15.28 3.88
N SER A 157 9.27 14.47 4.64
CA SER A 157 9.85 13.36 5.40
C SER A 157 10.54 12.36 4.47
N ARG A 158 11.63 11.76 4.96
CA ARG A 158 12.31 10.64 4.29
C ARG A 158 11.62 9.28 4.53
N ASN A 159 10.53 9.24 5.29
CA ASN A 159 9.73 8.04 5.50
C ASN A 159 9.00 7.66 4.21
N LEU A 160 8.68 6.37 4.07
CA LEU A 160 7.96 5.85 2.91
C LEU A 160 6.55 6.47 2.82
N HIS A 161 6.22 7.09 1.69
CA HIS A 161 4.91 7.67 1.40
C HIS A 161 3.98 6.64 0.74
N LEU A 162 3.77 5.51 1.40
CA LEU A 162 2.84 4.45 1.01
C LEU A 162 1.94 4.10 2.19
N HIS A 163 0.63 4.19 1.97
CA HIS A 163 -0.39 4.05 3.01
C HIS A 163 -1.52 3.14 2.53
N ALA A 164 -1.79 2.06 3.27
CA ALA A 164 -2.97 1.22 3.07
C ALA A 164 -4.21 2.01 3.52
N ARG A 165 -4.75 2.83 2.60
CA ARG A 165 -5.83 3.78 2.88
C ARG A 165 -7.11 3.09 3.27
N GLY A 166 -7.46 2.00 2.56
CA GLY A 166 -8.71 1.31 2.84
C GLY A 166 -8.69 -0.16 2.46
N ILE A 167 -9.60 -0.89 3.07
CA ILE A 167 -9.93 -2.27 2.74
C ILE A 167 -11.45 -2.46 2.75
N GLN A 168 -11.95 -3.17 1.75
CA GLN A 168 -13.30 -3.68 1.68
C GLN A 168 -13.24 -5.19 1.51
N ILE A 169 -13.90 -5.94 2.40
CA ILE A 169 -13.77 -7.41 2.48
C ILE A 169 -15.07 -8.02 3.05
N PRO A 170 -15.48 -9.22 2.61
CA PRO A 170 -16.58 -9.93 3.25
C PRO A 170 -16.37 -10.07 4.76
N ASN A 171 -17.38 -9.65 5.54
CA ASN A 171 -17.34 -9.73 6.99
C ASN A 171 -17.72 -11.14 7.45
N PRO A 172 -16.92 -11.82 8.29
CA PRO A 172 -17.27 -13.12 8.88
C PRO A 172 -18.60 -13.14 9.65
N GLY A 173 -19.09 -11.97 10.09
CA GLY A 173 -20.40 -11.80 10.73
C GLY A 173 -21.55 -11.54 9.75
N GLY A 174 -21.29 -11.49 8.43
CA GLY A 174 -22.24 -11.18 7.36
C GLY A 174 -22.07 -9.75 6.82
N GLY A 175 -22.42 -9.56 5.54
CA GLY A 175 -22.25 -8.31 4.82
C GLY A 175 -20.79 -8.00 4.47
N MET A 176 -20.51 -6.73 4.20
CA MET A 176 -19.17 -6.23 3.87
C MET A 176 -18.60 -5.41 5.04
N LEU A 177 -17.32 -5.61 5.29
CA LEU A 177 -16.53 -4.76 6.19
C LEU A 177 -15.76 -3.78 5.33
N GLU A 178 -15.95 -2.50 5.57
CA GLU A 178 -15.20 -1.42 4.97
C GLU A 178 -14.48 -0.62 6.07
N VAL A 179 -13.19 -0.41 5.90
CA VAL A 179 -12.35 0.34 6.85
C VAL A 179 -11.46 1.29 6.09
N ILE A 180 -11.46 2.56 6.49
CA ILE A 180 -10.60 3.61 5.96
C ILE A 180 -9.70 4.11 7.10
N ALA A 181 -8.39 4.17 6.87
CA ALA A 181 -7.42 4.70 7.82
C ALA A 181 -7.07 6.16 7.49
N PRO A 182 -6.96 7.04 8.49
CA PRO A 182 -6.46 8.40 8.27
C PRO A 182 -4.98 8.37 7.87
N LEU A 183 -4.53 9.39 7.14
CA LEU A 183 -3.12 9.55 6.79
C LEU A 183 -2.24 9.68 8.04
N PRO A 184 -1.04 9.09 8.06
CA PRO A 184 -0.08 9.31 9.12
C PRO A 184 0.51 10.73 9.03
N GLU A 185 0.99 11.25 10.15
CA GLU A 185 1.41 12.65 10.30
C GLU A 185 2.41 13.11 9.21
N HIS A 186 3.40 12.27 8.89
CA HIS A 186 4.39 12.63 7.87
C HIS A 186 3.77 12.79 6.48
N MET A 187 2.76 11.98 6.14
CA MET A 187 2.04 12.11 4.88
C MET A 187 1.11 13.33 4.88
N VAL A 188 0.40 13.60 5.98
CA VAL A 188 -0.40 14.83 6.12
C VAL A 188 0.46 16.08 5.88
N LYS A 189 1.67 16.13 6.43
CA LYS A 189 2.61 17.24 6.19
C LYS A 189 2.98 17.36 4.70
N THR A 190 3.19 16.26 4.02
CA THR A 190 3.52 16.24 2.59
C THR A 190 2.33 16.62 1.73
N TRP A 191 1.10 16.17 2.08
CA TRP A 191 -0.15 16.62 1.43
C TRP A 191 -0.28 18.14 1.49
N ARG A 192 -0.13 18.73 2.67
CA ARG A 192 -0.16 20.19 2.86
C ARG A 192 0.93 20.92 2.06
N TYR A 193 2.13 20.38 2.02
CA TYR A 193 3.24 20.96 1.28
C TYR A 193 2.97 21.03 -0.23
N PHE A 194 2.29 20.02 -0.80
CA PHE A 194 1.91 19.99 -2.20
C PHE A 194 0.50 20.56 -2.48
N GLU A 195 -0.17 21.05 -1.44
CA GLU A 195 -1.54 21.60 -1.54
C GLU A 195 -2.56 20.57 -2.05
N PHE A 196 -2.36 19.27 -1.73
CA PHE A 196 -3.33 18.23 -2.04
C PHE A 196 -4.46 18.22 -1.02
N ASP A 197 -5.70 18.03 -1.48
CA ASP A 197 -6.88 17.89 -0.62
C ASP A 197 -7.29 16.41 -0.52
N GLU A 198 -7.32 15.87 0.70
CA GLU A 198 -7.77 14.48 0.91
C GLU A 198 -9.19 14.22 0.39
N ARG A 199 -10.02 15.26 0.28
CA ARG A 199 -11.40 15.18 -0.24
C ARG A 199 -11.48 14.90 -1.74
N ASP A 200 -10.42 15.13 -2.50
CA ASP A 200 -10.36 14.82 -3.93
C ASP A 200 -10.49 13.30 -4.20
N GLU A 201 -10.30 12.47 -3.18
CA GLU A 201 -10.50 11.02 -3.21
C GLU A 201 -11.18 10.54 -1.92
N ALA A 202 -12.29 11.20 -1.50
CA ALA A 202 -13.01 10.86 -0.28
C ALA A 202 -13.65 9.46 -0.32
N GLU A 203 -14.02 9.00 -1.51
CA GLU A 203 -14.68 7.71 -1.76
C GLU A 203 -13.71 6.71 -2.41
N PRO A 204 -12.74 6.14 -1.66
CA PRO A 204 -11.66 5.35 -2.24
C PRO A 204 -12.13 4.03 -2.87
N PHE A 205 -13.37 3.59 -2.61
CA PHE A 205 -13.95 2.37 -3.17
C PHE A 205 -14.91 2.61 -4.35
N LEU A 206 -15.11 3.85 -4.76
CA LEU A 206 -15.83 4.11 -6.00
C LEU A 206 -15.12 3.50 -7.20
N GLU A 207 -15.91 2.98 -8.14
CA GLU A 207 -15.36 2.52 -9.42
C GLU A 207 -14.84 3.72 -10.21
N TRP A 208 -13.59 3.66 -10.61
CA TRP A 208 -12.93 4.66 -11.46
C TRP A 208 -12.33 4.04 -12.74
N ARG A 209 -12.67 2.76 -12.96
CA ARG A 209 -12.32 2.00 -14.17
C ARG A 209 -13.55 1.99 -15.08
N GLU A 210 -13.47 2.65 -16.19
CA GLU A 210 -14.37 2.52 -17.31
C GLU A 210 -13.65 1.93 -18.52
#